data_4f5f14e3b1e1d6de3f0c29b23df9ad30
#
_entry.id   4f5f14e3b1e1d6de3f0c29b23df9ad30
#
_cell.length_a   1.000
_cell.length_b   1.000
_cell.length_c   1.000
_cell.angle_alpha   90.00
_cell.angle_beta   90.00
_cell.angle_gamma   90.00
#
_symmetry.space_group_name_H-M   'P 1'
#
loop_
_entity.id
_entity.type
_entity.pdbx_description
1 polymer ?
#
loop_
_entity_poly.entity_id
_entity_poly.type
_entity_poly.pdbx_seq_one_letter_code
_entity_poly.pdbx_strand_id
1 'polypeptide(L)'
;MLFKTFSAAVFGIDAYLVEVEVDVSPAFQGAFNVVGLPDIAVKESRERIRAALRNCGFDFPSSHLVTINLAPADIRKEGSAFDLPMALGLLGCAGTFFGKILDSHVFLGELSLDGSVRTVRGALSAALAARERGIKNVVVPEANAREAAVVEGVRVFGIKSLPQAVDLMNAPESFRPVEVDTTQMLAEASQYLDRKSVV
;
A
#
# COMPACT_ATOMS: atom_id res chain seq x y z
N MET A 1 -13.36 -11.56 11.81
CA MET A 1 -13.20 -11.94 10.39
C MET A 1 -11.79 -11.57 9.98
N LEU A 2 -11.03 -12.48 9.34
CA LEU A 2 -9.63 -12.27 8.98
C LEU A 2 -9.49 -11.91 7.50
N PHE A 3 -8.79 -10.82 7.21
CA PHE A 3 -8.36 -10.43 5.87
C PHE A 3 -6.85 -10.35 5.78
N LYS A 4 -6.28 -10.72 4.62
CA LYS A 4 -4.86 -10.65 4.33
C LYS A 4 -4.60 -9.79 3.11
N THR A 5 -3.52 -9.02 3.16
CA THR A 5 -3.00 -8.25 2.03
C THR A 5 -1.48 -8.16 2.14
N PHE A 6 -0.80 -7.67 1.12
CA PHE A 6 0.63 -7.48 1.15
C PHE A 6 1.02 -6.01 1.06
N SER A 7 2.09 -5.68 1.74
CA SER A 7 2.82 -4.42 1.66
C SER A 7 4.32 -4.71 1.54
N ALA A 8 5.15 -3.68 1.63
CA ALA A 8 6.59 -3.85 1.66
C ALA A 8 7.24 -2.94 2.72
N ALA A 9 8.22 -3.49 3.43
CA ALA A 9 9.15 -2.74 4.27
C ALA A 9 10.43 -2.46 3.47
N VAL A 10 10.87 -1.20 3.43
CA VAL A 10 12.00 -0.75 2.62
C VAL A 10 13.21 -0.50 3.51
N PHE A 11 14.36 -1.04 3.13
CA PHE A 11 15.65 -0.86 3.79
C PHE A 11 16.70 -0.44 2.75
N GLY A 12 17.03 0.84 2.70
CA GLY A 12 17.91 1.36 1.68
C GLY A 12 17.33 1.19 0.28
N ILE A 13 17.95 0.34 -0.54
CA ILE A 13 17.50 0.00 -1.89
C ILE A 13 16.68 -1.29 -1.93
N ASP A 14 16.72 -2.09 -0.88
CA ASP A 14 16.03 -3.38 -0.79
C ASP A 14 14.62 -3.21 -0.19
N ALA A 15 13.74 -4.14 -0.50
CA ALA A 15 12.42 -4.24 0.11
C ALA A 15 12.07 -5.68 0.45
N TYR A 16 11.36 -5.85 1.55
CA TYR A 16 10.85 -7.14 2.02
C TYR A 16 9.32 -7.09 2.00
N LEU A 17 8.69 -8.10 1.43
CA LEU A 17 7.25 -8.20 1.50
C LEU A 17 6.79 -8.43 2.94
N VAL A 18 5.75 -7.70 3.30
CA VAL A 18 5.09 -7.75 4.60
C VAL A 18 3.66 -8.22 4.37
N GLU A 19 3.31 -9.37 4.97
CA GLU A 19 1.92 -9.79 5.03
C GLU A 19 1.21 -8.96 6.09
N VAL A 20 0.13 -8.32 5.71
CA VAL A 20 -0.71 -7.50 6.58
C VAL A 20 -1.99 -8.27 6.85
N GLU A 21 -2.09 -8.85 8.03
CA GLU A 21 -3.26 -9.60 8.47
C GLU A 21 -4.12 -8.70 9.36
N VAL A 22 -5.38 -8.55 9.01
CA VAL A 22 -6.33 -7.73 9.77
C VAL A 22 -7.46 -8.63 10.28
N ASP A 23 -7.58 -8.72 11.60
CA ASP A 23 -8.71 -9.38 12.26
C ASP A 23 -9.60 -8.36 12.98
N VAL A 24 -10.89 -8.48 12.74
CA VAL A 24 -11.93 -7.69 13.41
C VAL A 24 -12.86 -8.65 14.12
N SER A 25 -12.88 -8.60 15.45
CA SER A 25 -13.69 -9.47 16.29
C SER A 25 -14.55 -8.64 17.25
N PRO A 26 -15.76 -9.15 17.62
CA PRO A 26 -16.59 -8.50 18.61
C PRO A 26 -15.87 -8.35 19.93
N ALA A 27 -16.01 -7.19 20.59
CA ALA A 27 -15.43 -6.94 21.90
C ALA A 27 -16.39 -6.09 22.75
N PHE A 28 -16.28 -6.26 24.07
CA PHE A 28 -17.04 -5.45 25.02
C PHE A 28 -16.56 -3.98 24.99
N GLN A 29 -15.30 -3.77 24.75
CA GLN A 29 -14.68 -2.45 24.57
C GLN A 29 -13.77 -2.51 23.34
N GLY A 30 -13.93 -1.55 22.41
CA GLY A 30 -13.13 -1.47 21.20
C GLY A 30 -11.66 -1.20 21.49
N ALA A 31 -10.78 -1.90 20.77
CA ALA A 31 -9.34 -1.70 20.81
C ALA A 31 -8.74 -1.82 19.41
N PHE A 32 -7.58 -1.20 19.21
CA PHE A 32 -6.84 -1.26 17.94
C PHE A 32 -5.38 -1.53 18.24
N ASN A 33 -4.93 -2.72 17.89
CA ASN A 33 -3.60 -3.22 18.17
C ASN A 33 -2.85 -3.49 16.86
N VAL A 34 -1.59 -3.02 16.78
CA VAL A 34 -0.68 -3.36 15.69
C VAL A 34 0.52 -4.10 16.28
N VAL A 35 0.78 -5.29 15.77
CA VAL A 35 1.89 -6.15 16.19
C VAL A 35 2.82 -6.47 15.01
N GLY A 36 4.00 -7.04 15.27
CA GLY A 36 4.99 -7.35 14.22
C GLY A 36 6.08 -6.29 14.08
N LEU A 37 6.57 -5.76 15.20
CA LEU A 37 7.62 -4.73 15.30
C LEU A 37 7.31 -3.43 14.56
N PRO A 38 6.11 -2.83 14.76
CA PRO A 38 5.78 -1.52 14.20
C PRO A 38 6.57 -0.40 14.89
N ASP A 39 7.05 0.58 14.13
CA ASP A 39 7.59 1.83 14.67
C ASP A 39 6.46 2.76 15.19
N ILE A 40 6.84 3.97 15.62
CA ILE A 40 5.88 4.98 16.10
C ILE A 40 4.95 5.41 14.98
N ALA A 41 5.46 5.65 13.76
CA ALA A 41 4.67 6.11 12.62
C ALA A 41 3.61 5.07 12.21
N VAL A 42 3.95 3.78 12.23
CA VAL A 42 2.99 2.68 12.01
C VAL A 42 1.94 2.62 13.12
N LYS A 43 2.31 2.86 14.38
CA LYS A 43 1.32 2.88 15.49
C LYS A 43 0.36 4.07 15.40
N GLU A 44 0.81 5.20 14.89
CA GLU A 44 -0.01 6.39 14.64
C GLU A 44 -0.98 6.24 13.47
N SER A 45 -0.80 5.22 12.61
CA SER A 45 -1.69 4.92 11.47
C SER A 45 -3.16 4.80 11.88
N ARG A 46 -3.43 4.33 13.11
CA ARG A 46 -4.79 4.21 13.63
C ARG A 46 -5.60 5.49 13.45
N GLU A 47 -5.02 6.63 13.84
CA GLU A 47 -5.75 7.91 13.81
C GLU A 47 -5.92 8.41 12.36
N ARG A 48 -4.91 8.21 11.50
CA ARG A 48 -5.01 8.54 10.07
C ARG A 48 -6.06 7.69 9.38
N ILE A 49 -6.02 6.36 9.57
CA ILE A 49 -6.98 5.41 8.99
C ILE A 49 -8.40 5.72 9.47
N ARG A 50 -8.59 5.94 10.77
CA ARG A 50 -9.91 6.26 11.35
C ARG A 50 -10.50 7.53 10.73
N ALA A 51 -9.70 8.59 10.59
CA ALA A 51 -10.15 9.84 9.99
C ALA A 51 -10.43 9.66 8.49
N ALA A 52 -9.54 9.00 7.74
CA ALA A 52 -9.69 8.74 6.32
C ALA A 52 -10.95 7.93 6.01
N LEU A 53 -11.16 6.82 6.72
CA LEU A 53 -12.37 5.99 6.55
C LEU A 53 -13.62 6.84 6.75
N ARG A 54 -13.74 7.54 7.87
CA ARG A 54 -14.92 8.36 8.19
C ARG A 54 -15.14 9.47 7.16
N ASN A 55 -14.08 10.18 6.75
CA ASN A 55 -14.20 11.28 5.79
C ASN A 55 -14.50 10.81 4.37
N CYS A 56 -14.22 9.53 4.06
CA CYS A 56 -14.62 8.88 2.81
C CYS A 56 -15.99 8.18 2.88
N GLY A 57 -16.72 8.27 4.01
CA GLY A 57 -18.04 7.65 4.17
C GLY A 57 -18.00 6.16 4.50
N PHE A 58 -16.86 5.63 4.94
CA PHE A 58 -16.71 4.26 5.41
C PHE A 58 -16.81 4.18 6.94
N ASP A 59 -17.33 3.08 7.45
CA ASP A 59 -17.40 2.82 8.87
C ASP A 59 -16.05 2.37 9.44
N PHE A 60 -15.70 2.90 10.61
CA PHE A 60 -14.57 2.41 11.39
C PHE A 60 -15.08 1.53 12.55
N PRO A 61 -14.52 0.33 12.76
CA PRO A 61 -15.04 -0.64 13.74
C PRO A 61 -14.71 -0.24 15.19
N SER A 62 -15.25 0.89 15.66
CA SER A 62 -14.95 1.49 16.96
C SER A 62 -15.33 0.63 18.16
N SER A 63 -16.32 -0.27 18.01
CA SER A 63 -16.82 -1.17 19.08
C SER A 63 -16.24 -2.59 18.98
N HIS A 64 -15.21 -2.80 18.15
CA HIS A 64 -14.59 -4.10 17.91
C HIS A 64 -13.14 -4.11 18.40
N LEU A 65 -12.63 -5.30 18.67
CA LEU A 65 -11.21 -5.53 18.79
C LEU A 65 -10.63 -5.69 17.37
N VAL A 66 -9.80 -4.73 16.99
CA VAL A 66 -9.01 -4.78 15.76
C VAL A 66 -7.60 -5.22 16.12
N THR A 67 -7.13 -6.28 15.48
CA THR A 67 -5.73 -6.71 15.57
C THR A 67 -5.13 -6.74 14.17
N ILE A 68 -4.05 -6.00 13.98
CA ILE A 68 -3.29 -5.97 12.73
C ILE A 68 -1.92 -6.60 13.01
N ASN A 69 -1.62 -7.68 12.31
CA ASN A 69 -0.31 -8.32 12.37
C ASN A 69 0.48 -8.03 11.09
N LEU A 70 1.70 -7.51 11.27
CA LEU A 70 2.64 -7.24 10.17
C LEU A 70 3.72 -8.31 10.18
N ALA A 71 3.56 -9.35 9.38
CA ALA A 71 4.48 -10.49 9.30
C ALA A 71 5.53 -10.33 8.18
N PRO A 72 6.77 -10.82 8.39
CA PRO A 72 7.28 -11.53 9.57
C PRO A 72 7.64 -10.59 10.72
N ALA A 73 7.61 -11.10 11.96
CA ALA A 73 7.81 -10.29 13.16
C ALA A 73 9.28 -9.98 13.49
N ASP A 74 10.23 -10.52 12.75
CA ASP A 74 11.68 -10.28 12.89
C ASP A 74 12.17 -9.07 12.07
N ILE A 75 11.36 -8.56 11.14
CA ILE A 75 11.64 -7.37 10.34
C ILE A 75 10.91 -6.18 10.95
N ARG A 76 11.63 -5.09 11.23
CA ARG A 76 11.05 -3.84 11.69
C ARG A 76 10.28 -3.15 10.57
N LYS A 77 9.08 -2.64 10.86
CA LYS A 77 8.23 -1.89 9.92
C LYS A 77 8.27 -0.42 10.28
N GLU A 78 8.73 0.38 9.34
CA GLU A 78 8.95 1.82 9.52
C GLU A 78 8.12 2.63 8.52
N GLY A 79 7.64 3.79 9.00
CA GLY A 79 6.96 4.77 8.18
C GLY A 79 5.47 4.50 7.97
N SER A 80 4.85 5.38 7.19
CA SER A 80 3.38 5.47 7.02
C SER A 80 2.85 4.72 5.79
N ALA A 81 3.72 4.03 5.01
CA ALA A 81 3.34 3.33 3.79
C ALA A 81 2.34 2.17 4.01
N PHE A 82 2.18 1.74 5.26
CA PHE A 82 1.25 0.67 5.66
C PHE A 82 -0.18 1.14 5.88
N ASP A 83 -0.47 2.45 5.87
CA ASP A 83 -1.82 2.97 6.12
C ASP A 83 -2.83 2.40 5.14
N LEU A 84 -2.53 2.44 3.85
CA LEU A 84 -3.42 1.97 2.80
C LEU A 84 -3.73 0.47 2.92
N PRO A 85 -2.75 -0.46 3.01
CA PRO A 85 -3.06 -1.88 3.15
C PRO A 85 -3.81 -2.21 4.43
N MET A 86 -3.52 -1.53 5.55
CA MET A 86 -4.28 -1.70 6.79
C MET A 86 -5.73 -1.22 6.65
N ALA A 87 -5.97 -0.08 6.00
CA ALA A 87 -7.31 0.43 5.75
C ALA A 87 -8.12 -0.51 4.84
N LEU A 88 -7.49 -1.03 3.77
CA LEU A 88 -8.13 -2.01 2.88
C LEU A 88 -8.45 -3.31 3.60
N GLY A 89 -7.57 -3.79 4.48
CA GLY A 89 -7.84 -4.95 5.31
C GLY A 89 -9.07 -4.76 6.22
N LEU A 90 -9.22 -3.57 6.84
CA LEU A 90 -10.41 -3.22 7.63
C LEU A 90 -11.68 -3.20 6.79
N LEU A 91 -11.63 -2.58 5.61
CA LEU A 91 -12.76 -2.52 4.67
C LEU A 91 -13.14 -3.90 4.16
N GLY A 92 -12.16 -4.78 3.94
CA GLY A 92 -12.42 -6.18 3.62
C GLY A 92 -13.12 -6.92 4.75
N CYS A 93 -12.71 -6.71 6.01
CA CYS A 93 -13.43 -7.24 7.17
C CYS A 93 -14.86 -6.71 7.29
N ALA A 94 -15.12 -5.48 6.84
CA ALA A 94 -16.44 -4.86 6.81
C ALA A 94 -17.31 -5.33 5.62
N GLY A 95 -16.75 -6.13 4.69
CA GLY A 95 -17.48 -6.62 3.51
C GLY A 95 -17.64 -5.58 2.39
N THR A 96 -16.81 -4.54 2.37
CA THR A 96 -16.87 -3.47 1.35
C THR A 96 -16.52 -3.99 -0.05
N PHE A 97 -15.73 -5.05 -0.14
CA PHE A 97 -15.42 -5.78 -1.37
C PHE A 97 -15.31 -7.28 -1.10
N PHE A 98 -15.53 -8.08 -2.13
CA PHE A 98 -15.54 -9.53 -2.02
C PHE A 98 -14.33 -10.16 -2.67
N GLY A 99 -13.78 -11.20 -2.01
CA GLY A 99 -12.86 -12.14 -2.61
C GLY A 99 -11.40 -12.00 -2.16
N LYS A 100 -10.60 -12.95 -2.67
CA LYS A 100 -9.15 -13.06 -2.40
C LYS A 100 -8.30 -12.10 -3.24
N ILE A 101 -8.89 -10.98 -3.70
CA ILE A 101 -8.19 -10.03 -4.58
C ILE A 101 -6.99 -9.41 -3.86
N LEU A 102 -7.10 -9.16 -2.57
CA LEU A 102 -6.01 -8.56 -1.78
C LEU A 102 -4.75 -9.43 -1.76
N ASP A 103 -4.89 -10.76 -1.78
CA ASP A 103 -3.75 -11.70 -1.76
C ASP A 103 -2.90 -11.64 -3.04
N SER A 104 -3.40 -11.03 -4.12
CA SER A 104 -2.72 -10.91 -5.41
C SER A 104 -2.11 -9.54 -5.67
N HIS A 105 -2.13 -8.65 -4.66
CA HIS A 105 -1.69 -7.28 -4.77
C HIS A 105 -0.73 -6.90 -3.64
N VAL A 106 0.26 -6.08 -3.96
CA VAL A 106 1.07 -5.35 -2.98
C VAL A 106 0.58 -3.91 -2.95
N PHE A 107 0.28 -3.39 -1.75
CA PHE A 107 -0.23 -2.04 -1.55
C PHE A 107 0.76 -1.20 -0.75
N LEU A 108 1.03 0.01 -1.22
CA LEU A 108 1.76 1.02 -0.47
C LEU A 108 1.02 2.36 -0.57
N GLY A 109 0.95 3.08 0.54
CA GLY A 109 0.38 4.44 0.55
C GLY A 109 0.21 4.96 1.96
N GLU A 110 0.59 6.21 2.19
CA GLU A 110 0.24 6.96 3.38
C GLU A 110 -1.14 7.58 3.17
N LEU A 111 -2.01 7.51 4.16
CA LEU A 111 -3.32 8.16 4.13
C LEU A 111 -3.28 9.55 4.78
N SER A 112 -3.77 10.53 4.05
CA SER A 112 -4.19 11.80 4.64
C SER A 112 -5.54 11.64 5.34
N LEU A 113 -5.88 12.57 6.22
CA LEU A 113 -7.12 12.51 6.99
C LEU A 113 -8.40 12.60 6.12
N ASP A 114 -8.29 13.19 4.92
CA ASP A 114 -9.35 13.27 3.92
C ASP A 114 -9.47 12.02 3.02
N GLY A 115 -8.59 11.02 3.24
CA GLY A 115 -8.55 9.80 2.45
C GLY A 115 -7.73 9.89 1.16
N SER A 116 -7.06 11.01 0.88
CA SER A 116 -6.08 11.09 -0.19
C SER A 116 -4.85 10.22 0.11
N VAL A 117 -4.23 9.65 -0.93
CA VAL A 117 -3.05 8.79 -0.82
C VAL A 117 -1.81 9.60 -1.16
N ARG A 118 -0.92 9.74 -0.19
CA ARG A 118 0.34 10.48 -0.31
C ARG A 118 1.47 9.59 -0.81
N THR A 119 2.47 10.24 -1.40
CA THR A 119 3.71 9.60 -1.85
C THR A 119 4.42 8.85 -0.73
N VAL A 120 5.05 7.74 -1.10
CA VAL A 120 5.87 6.92 -0.21
C VAL A 120 7.25 6.71 -0.81
N ARG A 121 8.20 6.27 0.00
CA ARG A 121 9.53 5.89 -0.47
C ARG A 121 9.56 4.42 -0.86
N GLY A 122 10.38 4.08 -1.85
CA GLY A 122 10.71 2.70 -2.21
C GLY A 122 9.65 1.96 -3.01
N ALA A 123 8.81 2.66 -3.77
CA ALA A 123 7.82 2.02 -4.65
C ALA A 123 8.49 1.13 -5.71
N LEU A 124 9.66 1.52 -6.24
CA LEU A 124 10.47 0.70 -7.12
C LEU A 124 10.93 -0.59 -6.44
N SER A 125 11.52 -0.49 -5.24
CA SER A 125 12.01 -1.65 -4.48
C SER A 125 10.87 -2.60 -4.12
N ALA A 126 9.70 -2.06 -3.76
CA ALA A 126 8.50 -2.85 -3.48
C ALA A 126 7.99 -3.59 -4.73
N ALA A 127 8.04 -2.98 -5.91
CA ALA A 127 7.68 -3.62 -7.16
C ALA A 127 8.66 -4.76 -7.53
N LEU A 128 9.96 -4.58 -7.27
CA LEU A 128 10.96 -5.64 -7.43
C LEU A 128 10.67 -6.82 -6.48
N ALA A 129 10.42 -6.55 -5.19
CA ALA A 129 10.08 -7.58 -4.22
C ALA A 129 8.77 -8.31 -4.57
N ALA A 130 7.76 -7.60 -5.08
CA ALA A 130 6.53 -8.20 -5.59
C ALA A 130 6.79 -9.18 -6.73
N ARG A 131 7.61 -8.77 -7.72
CA ARG A 131 8.01 -9.61 -8.84
C ARG A 131 8.72 -10.89 -8.39
N GLU A 132 9.67 -10.79 -7.48
CA GLU A 132 10.43 -11.92 -6.94
C GLU A 132 9.52 -12.95 -6.24
N ARG A 133 8.46 -12.46 -5.60
CA ARG A 133 7.47 -13.30 -4.92
C ARG A 133 6.38 -13.82 -5.87
N GLY A 134 6.39 -13.42 -7.13
CA GLY A 134 5.38 -13.81 -8.12
C GLY A 134 4.05 -13.06 -8.00
N ILE A 135 4.00 -11.97 -7.22
CA ILE A 135 2.81 -11.09 -7.11
C ILE A 135 2.85 -10.13 -8.29
N LYS A 136 1.79 -10.14 -9.09
CA LYS A 136 1.76 -9.42 -10.37
C LYS A 136 1.19 -8.01 -10.29
N ASN A 137 0.50 -7.65 -9.21
CA ASN A 137 -0.16 -6.35 -9.11
C ASN A 137 0.46 -5.54 -7.97
N VAL A 138 0.79 -4.29 -8.27
CA VAL A 138 1.34 -3.33 -7.30
C VAL A 138 0.50 -2.06 -7.35
N VAL A 139 -0.05 -1.67 -6.21
CA VAL A 139 -0.89 -0.47 -6.06
C VAL A 139 -0.14 0.53 -5.20
N VAL A 140 0.13 1.69 -5.79
CA VAL A 140 0.94 2.74 -5.18
C VAL A 140 0.28 4.10 -5.38
N PRO A 141 0.70 5.14 -4.64
CA PRO A 141 0.29 6.51 -4.94
C PRO A 141 0.57 6.86 -6.41
N GLU A 142 -0.31 7.61 -7.05
CA GLU A 142 -0.16 8.00 -8.47
C GLU A 142 1.21 8.61 -8.77
N ALA A 143 1.71 9.45 -7.88
CA ALA A 143 3.02 10.09 -8.02
C ALA A 143 4.21 9.10 -8.00
N ASN A 144 4.03 7.91 -7.40
CA ASN A 144 5.04 6.85 -7.38
C ASN A 144 4.87 5.84 -8.52
N ALA A 145 3.75 5.89 -9.25
CA ALA A 145 3.40 4.82 -10.18
C ALA A 145 4.40 4.66 -11.32
N ARG A 146 4.94 5.77 -11.85
CA ARG A 146 5.91 5.74 -12.94
C ARG A 146 7.24 5.08 -12.52
N GLU A 147 7.73 5.37 -11.29
CA GLU A 147 8.97 4.76 -10.79
C GLU A 147 8.81 3.24 -10.57
N ALA A 148 7.66 2.80 -10.09
CA ALA A 148 7.38 1.38 -9.89
C ALA A 148 7.15 0.65 -11.22
N ALA A 149 6.54 1.31 -12.22
CA ALA A 149 6.18 0.72 -13.50
C ALA A 149 7.36 0.40 -14.42
N VAL A 150 8.60 0.82 -14.07
CA VAL A 150 9.81 0.39 -14.79
C VAL A 150 10.15 -1.08 -14.55
N VAL A 151 9.54 -1.70 -13.54
CA VAL A 151 9.77 -3.12 -13.22
C VAL A 151 8.93 -3.99 -14.14
N GLU A 152 9.58 -4.63 -15.09
CA GLU A 152 8.93 -5.59 -15.98
C GLU A 152 8.35 -6.80 -15.23
N GLY A 153 7.21 -7.31 -15.70
CA GLY A 153 6.55 -8.49 -15.12
C GLY A 153 5.57 -8.20 -13.99
N VAL A 154 5.42 -6.93 -13.58
CA VAL A 154 4.37 -6.47 -12.67
C VAL A 154 3.46 -5.44 -13.33
N ARG A 155 2.20 -5.39 -12.93
CA ARG A 155 1.23 -4.37 -13.33
C ARG A 155 1.10 -3.36 -12.21
N VAL A 156 1.42 -2.12 -12.49
CA VAL A 156 1.39 -1.04 -11.49
C VAL A 156 0.14 -0.20 -11.68
N PHE A 157 -0.60 0.01 -10.61
CA PHE A 157 -1.77 0.86 -10.56
C PHE A 157 -1.50 2.06 -9.66
N GLY A 158 -1.59 3.26 -10.25
CA GLY A 158 -1.48 4.51 -9.52
C GLY A 158 -2.84 4.95 -8.98
N ILE A 159 -2.93 5.26 -7.70
CA ILE A 159 -4.17 5.72 -7.04
C ILE A 159 -3.96 7.05 -6.33
N LYS A 160 -5.04 7.83 -6.22
CA LYS A 160 -5.07 9.14 -5.58
C LYS A 160 -5.74 9.13 -4.21
N SER A 161 -6.64 8.17 -3.97
CA SER A 161 -7.48 8.15 -2.78
C SER A 161 -7.88 6.75 -2.35
N LEU A 162 -8.31 6.62 -1.10
CA LEU A 162 -8.84 5.38 -0.55
C LEU A 162 -10.10 4.89 -1.29
N PRO A 163 -11.11 5.74 -1.64
CA PRO A 163 -12.22 5.30 -2.48
C PRO A 163 -11.78 4.72 -3.82
N GLN A 164 -10.80 5.34 -4.50
CA GLN A 164 -10.28 4.82 -5.76
C GLN A 164 -9.61 3.45 -5.58
N ALA A 165 -8.93 3.20 -4.45
CA ALA A 165 -8.40 1.87 -4.15
C ALA A 165 -9.50 0.82 -3.94
N VAL A 166 -10.62 1.20 -3.32
CA VAL A 166 -11.80 0.35 -3.17
C VAL A 166 -12.45 0.07 -4.53
N ASP A 167 -12.57 1.07 -5.38
CA ASP A 167 -13.10 0.92 -6.75
C ASP A 167 -12.23 -0.03 -7.57
N LEU A 168 -10.90 0.07 -7.46
CA LEU A 168 -9.96 -0.86 -8.09
C LEU A 168 -10.19 -2.31 -7.62
N MET A 169 -10.50 -2.52 -6.34
CA MET A 169 -10.77 -3.86 -5.81
C MET A 169 -12.13 -4.40 -6.27
N ASN A 170 -13.12 -3.55 -6.47
CA ASN A 170 -14.46 -3.95 -6.90
C ASN A 170 -14.60 -4.12 -8.43
N ALA A 171 -13.83 -3.36 -9.21
CA ALA A 171 -13.90 -3.35 -10.68
C ALA A 171 -12.49 -3.21 -11.30
N PRO A 172 -11.59 -4.19 -11.11
CA PRO A 172 -10.19 -4.08 -11.58
C PRO A 172 -10.06 -3.93 -13.09
N GLU A 173 -11.04 -4.39 -13.86
CA GLU A 173 -11.10 -4.24 -15.33
C GLU A 173 -11.30 -2.79 -15.77
N SER A 174 -11.79 -1.92 -14.89
CA SER A 174 -11.98 -0.49 -15.15
C SER A 174 -10.68 0.32 -15.03
N PHE A 175 -9.63 -0.29 -14.51
CA PHE A 175 -8.33 0.35 -14.29
C PHE A 175 -7.29 -0.16 -15.28
N ARG A 176 -6.49 0.75 -15.79
CA ARG A 176 -5.36 0.43 -16.65
C ARG A 176 -4.07 0.51 -15.86
N PRO A 177 -3.17 -0.49 -15.97
CA PRO A 177 -1.83 -0.37 -15.43
C PRO A 177 -1.08 0.80 -16.06
N VAL A 178 -0.20 1.42 -15.29
CA VAL A 178 0.69 2.46 -15.80
C VAL A 178 1.73 1.82 -16.69
N GLU A 179 1.84 2.32 -17.93
CA GLU A 179 2.85 1.92 -18.90
C GLU A 179 3.97 2.96 -18.93
N VAL A 180 5.21 2.51 -18.98
CA VAL A 180 6.39 3.35 -19.06
C VAL A 180 7.29 2.85 -20.17
N ASP A 181 7.66 3.73 -21.09
CA ASP A 181 8.72 3.48 -22.05
C ASP A 181 10.09 3.69 -21.38
N THR A 182 10.69 2.58 -20.97
CA THR A 182 12.00 2.58 -20.31
C THR A 182 13.10 3.09 -21.24
N THR A 183 12.97 2.92 -22.55
CA THR A 183 13.94 3.39 -23.54
C THR A 183 13.94 4.92 -23.59
N GLN A 184 12.77 5.54 -23.56
CA GLN A 184 12.63 6.98 -23.52
C GLN A 184 13.17 7.57 -22.21
N MET A 185 12.89 6.94 -21.07
CA MET A 185 13.40 7.39 -19.76
C MET A 185 14.94 7.35 -19.69
N LEU A 186 15.56 6.31 -20.23
CA LEU A 186 17.02 6.20 -20.28
C LEU A 186 17.63 7.27 -21.20
N ALA A 187 16.99 7.57 -22.33
CA ALA A 187 17.43 8.61 -23.23
C ALA A 187 17.35 10.01 -22.59
N GLU A 188 16.27 10.30 -21.87
CA GLU A 188 16.10 11.57 -21.14
C GLU A 188 17.15 11.69 -19.99
N ALA A 189 17.40 10.62 -19.25
CA ALA A 189 18.42 10.59 -18.20
C ALA A 189 19.83 10.82 -18.76
N SER A 190 20.18 10.24 -19.90
CA SER A 190 21.47 10.43 -20.57
C SER A 190 21.68 11.89 -21.01
N GLN A 191 20.64 12.52 -21.58
CA GLN A 191 20.71 13.93 -21.97
C GLN A 191 20.86 14.87 -20.76
N TYR A 192 20.31 14.50 -19.60
CA TYR A 192 20.44 15.28 -18.38
C TYR A 192 21.86 15.23 -17.81
N LEU A 193 22.53 14.08 -17.89
CA LEU A 193 23.92 13.89 -17.47
C LEU A 193 24.88 14.66 -18.37
N ASP A 194 24.68 14.65 -19.69
CA ASP A 194 25.51 15.40 -20.65
C ASP A 194 25.42 16.92 -20.43
N ARG A 195 24.25 17.44 -20.06
CA ARG A 195 24.10 18.88 -19.75
C ARG A 195 24.83 19.33 -18.48
N LYS A 196 25.04 18.43 -17.50
CA LYS A 196 25.76 18.72 -16.26
C LYS A 196 27.29 18.61 -16.41
N SER A 197 27.80 17.92 -17.42
CA SER A 197 29.24 17.76 -17.67
C SER A 197 29.83 18.90 -18.48
N VAL A 198 29.06 19.92 -18.87
CA VAL A 198 29.47 21.07 -19.68
C VAL A 198 29.54 22.38 -18.85
N VAL A 199 29.66 22.29 -17.51
CA VAL A 199 29.88 23.46 -16.64
C VAL A 199 31.19 23.29 -15.86
#